data_7a7b1bb831e3f33cd6273767a51a7201
#
_entry.id   7a7b1bb831e3f33cd6273767a51a7201
#
_cell.length_a   1.000
_cell.length_b   1.000
_cell.length_c   1.000
_cell.angle_alpha   90.00
_cell.angle_beta   90.00
_cell.angle_gamma   90.00
#
_symmetry.space_group_name_H-M   'P 1'
#
loop_
_entity.id
_entity.type
_entity.pdbx_description
1 polymer ?
#
loop_
_entity_poly.entity_id
_entity_poly.type
_entity_poly.pdbx_seq_one_letter_code
_entity_poly.pdbx_strand_id
1 'polypeptide(L)'
;MKILLPALSPTMETGNLVKWLVKEGDSVVSGDILAEIETDKATMELESPDDGKVEKILVKEGTENISVNTEIALLKVDGEEIEEIPEKPIEKSPQVSSNGSEPPTTEVKISMNSLLNQTKENSGEKNWSEKEISMREALNQAIEEEMKLDKDVFLLGEEVAEYDGAYKVTQGLLDKFGSKRVLDTPISEHGFTGLAIGAAMAGLKPICEFMTFNFSMQAIDQIVNSAAKSLYMSGGEINVPIVFRGPNGAAARVGAQHSQCFISWFSHIPGLIVIAPSNARDAKGLLKSSIRNPNPVVFLEHELLYKEKTNVPEENDFLIPIGKGNLIKEGKDVTIIGFSMSVQRILNALPSIEK
;
A
#
# COMPACT_ATOMS: atom_id res chain seq x y z
N MET A 1 -7.03 27.73 11.67
CA MET A 1 -6.70 26.41 11.11
C MET A 1 -6.26 26.54 9.66
N LYS A 2 -5.37 25.63 9.13
CA LYS A 2 -4.92 25.62 7.73
C LYS A 2 -5.74 24.62 6.93
N ILE A 3 -6.26 25.03 5.78
CA ILE A 3 -6.91 24.13 4.82
C ILE A 3 -5.86 23.73 3.79
N LEU A 4 -5.62 22.43 3.70
CA LEU A 4 -4.64 21.84 2.79
C LEU A 4 -5.38 21.19 1.62
N LEU A 5 -4.75 21.14 0.44
CA LEU A 5 -5.25 20.33 -0.67
C LEU A 5 -5.15 18.84 -0.29
N PRO A 6 -6.26 18.13 -0.07
CA PRO A 6 -6.20 16.71 0.28
C PRO A 6 -5.90 15.85 -0.94
N ALA A 7 -5.42 14.63 -0.74
CA ALA A 7 -5.40 13.61 -1.79
C ALA A 7 -6.83 13.10 -2.00
N LEU A 8 -7.50 13.57 -3.04
CA LEU A 8 -8.88 13.19 -3.39
C LEU A 8 -8.94 11.85 -4.15
N SER A 9 -7.80 11.28 -4.50
CA SER A 9 -7.67 9.90 -5.00
C SER A 9 -6.37 9.26 -4.49
N PRO A 10 -6.30 7.93 -4.38
CA PRO A 10 -5.12 7.22 -3.87
C PRO A 10 -3.83 7.45 -4.67
N THR A 11 -3.96 7.88 -5.92
CA THR A 11 -2.83 8.11 -6.84
C THR A 11 -2.53 9.59 -7.08
N MET A 12 -3.32 10.50 -6.47
CA MET A 12 -3.19 11.94 -6.68
C MET A 12 -1.90 12.48 -6.04
N GLU A 13 -1.07 13.10 -6.83
CA GLU A 13 0.13 13.84 -6.39
C GLU A 13 -0.07 15.35 -6.49
N THR A 14 -0.83 15.78 -7.50
CA THR A 14 -1.18 17.16 -7.76
C THR A 14 -2.65 17.27 -8.17
N GLY A 15 -3.26 18.44 -7.98
CA GLY A 15 -4.60 18.80 -8.46
C GLY A 15 -4.65 20.22 -8.98
N ASN A 16 -5.69 20.53 -9.75
CA ASN A 16 -5.94 21.87 -10.27
C ASN A 16 -7.11 22.48 -9.49
N LEU A 17 -6.92 23.66 -8.93
CA LEU A 17 -8.00 24.38 -8.28
C LEU A 17 -8.83 25.11 -9.34
N VAL A 18 -9.98 24.56 -9.68
CA VAL A 18 -10.85 25.07 -10.76
C VAL A 18 -11.53 26.34 -10.31
N LYS A 19 -12.17 26.30 -9.13
CA LYS A 19 -13.01 27.41 -8.67
C LYS A 19 -13.15 27.43 -7.15
N TRP A 20 -13.18 28.61 -6.56
CA TRP A 20 -13.63 28.81 -5.18
C TRP A 20 -15.14 29.06 -5.14
N LEU A 21 -15.84 28.39 -4.25
CA LEU A 21 -17.28 28.58 -4.00
C LEU A 21 -17.54 29.50 -2.79
N VAL A 22 -16.48 29.86 -2.07
CA VAL A 22 -16.48 30.78 -0.93
C VAL A 22 -15.50 31.92 -1.14
N LYS A 23 -15.67 33.00 -0.37
CA LYS A 23 -14.82 34.20 -0.39
C LYS A 23 -14.20 34.42 0.99
N GLU A 24 -13.10 35.19 1.02
CA GLU A 24 -12.56 35.69 2.29
C GLU A 24 -13.63 36.46 3.07
N GLY A 25 -13.85 36.08 4.29
CA GLY A 25 -14.86 36.62 5.16
C GLY A 25 -16.17 35.83 5.26
N ASP A 26 -16.38 34.81 4.44
CA ASP A 26 -17.55 33.96 4.51
C ASP A 26 -17.48 33.02 5.74
N SER A 27 -18.62 32.80 6.37
CA SER A 27 -18.76 31.78 7.43
C SER A 27 -19.17 30.47 6.81
N VAL A 28 -18.53 29.38 7.21
CA VAL A 28 -18.74 28.02 6.73
C VAL A 28 -18.92 27.08 7.90
N VAL A 29 -19.66 26.00 7.70
CA VAL A 29 -19.76 24.90 8.65
C VAL A 29 -19.07 23.64 8.09
N SER A 30 -18.73 22.71 8.95
CA SER A 30 -18.15 21.43 8.55
C SER A 30 -19.02 20.71 7.51
N GLY A 31 -18.43 20.35 6.37
CA GLY A 31 -19.13 19.77 5.21
C GLY A 31 -19.59 20.77 4.15
N ASP A 32 -19.48 22.08 4.38
CA ASP A 32 -19.74 23.08 3.32
C ASP A 32 -18.70 23.00 2.21
N ILE A 33 -19.14 23.11 0.97
CA ILE A 33 -18.25 23.03 -0.20
C ILE A 33 -17.47 24.35 -0.34
N LEU A 34 -16.14 24.25 -0.23
CA LEU A 34 -15.23 25.40 -0.31
C LEU A 34 -14.75 25.68 -1.74
N ALA A 35 -14.42 24.63 -2.48
CA ALA A 35 -13.83 24.74 -3.81
C ALA A 35 -14.08 23.49 -4.65
N GLU A 36 -13.92 23.65 -5.97
CA GLU A 36 -13.86 22.55 -6.94
C GLU A 36 -12.40 22.27 -7.32
N ILE A 37 -11.97 21.03 -7.15
CA ILE A 37 -10.63 20.54 -7.48
C ILE A 37 -10.74 19.54 -8.62
N GLU A 38 -10.05 19.80 -9.71
CA GLU A 38 -9.89 18.84 -10.81
C GLU A 38 -8.68 17.95 -10.54
N THR A 39 -8.91 16.65 -10.65
CA THR A 39 -7.90 15.62 -10.56
C THR A 39 -7.68 14.97 -11.93
N ASP A 40 -6.77 14.03 -12.03
CA ASP A 40 -6.54 13.23 -13.24
C ASP A 40 -7.75 12.36 -13.66
N LYS A 41 -8.81 12.31 -12.84
CA LYS A 41 -9.96 11.42 -13.05
C LYS A 41 -11.31 12.13 -13.07
N ALA A 42 -11.48 13.16 -12.26
CA ALA A 42 -12.75 13.89 -12.14
C ALA A 42 -12.56 15.22 -11.43
N THR A 43 -13.54 16.13 -11.59
CA THR A 43 -13.68 17.30 -10.72
C THR A 43 -14.37 16.87 -9.43
N MET A 44 -13.76 17.16 -8.30
CA MET A 44 -14.24 16.82 -6.96
C MET A 44 -14.43 18.05 -6.11
N GLU A 45 -15.38 17.99 -5.20
CA GLU A 45 -15.68 19.06 -4.26
C GLU A 45 -14.76 18.96 -3.03
N LEU A 46 -14.22 20.10 -2.61
CA LEU A 46 -13.46 20.22 -1.37
C LEU A 46 -14.37 20.78 -0.28
N GLU A 47 -14.61 19.99 0.74
CA GLU A 47 -15.46 20.35 1.87
C GLU A 47 -14.67 21.01 3.01
N SER A 48 -15.34 21.86 3.80
CA SER A 48 -14.77 22.43 5.02
C SER A 48 -14.61 21.34 6.08
N PRO A 49 -13.41 21.20 6.67
CA PRO A 49 -13.18 20.21 7.71
C PRO A 49 -13.77 20.62 9.07
N ASP A 50 -14.11 21.91 9.27
CA ASP A 50 -14.59 22.44 10.55
C ASP A 50 -15.46 23.68 10.34
N ASP A 51 -16.18 24.09 11.41
CA ASP A 51 -16.95 25.33 11.44
C ASP A 51 -15.99 26.52 11.60
N GLY A 52 -16.25 27.61 10.87
CA GLY A 52 -15.40 28.78 11.01
C GLY A 52 -15.63 29.86 9.97
N LYS A 53 -14.69 30.79 9.87
CA LYS A 53 -14.71 31.87 8.92
C LYS A 53 -13.49 31.81 7.99
N VAL A 54 -13.68 31.89 6.69
CA VAL A 54 -12.59 31.93 5.71
C VAL A 54 -11.78 33.19 5.93
N GLU A 55 -10.59 33.05 6.50
CA GLU A 55 -9.73 34.19 6.84
C GLU A 55 -8.96 34.68 5.62
N LYS A 56 -8.38 33.73 4.85
CA LYS A 56 -7.57 34.06 3.69
C LYS A 56 -7.52 32.93 2.69
N ILE A 57 -7.61 33.28 1.40
CA ILE A 57 -7.38 32.37 0.28
C ILE A 57 -5.92 32.53 -0.17
N LEU A 58 -5.14 31.45 -0.12
CA LEU A 58 -3.70 31.46 -0.42
C LEU A 58 -3.40 31.09 -1.87
N VAL A 59 -4.26 30.26 -2.47
CA VAL A 59 -4.11 29.79 -3.85
C VAL A 59 -5.26 30.35 -4.70
N LYS A 60 -4.93 30.94 -5.84
CA LYS A 60 -5.91 31.57 -6.72
C LYS A 60 -6.68 30.53 -7.53
N GLU A 61 -7.93 30.84 -7.87
CA GLU A 61 -8.74 30.11 -8.82
C GLU A 61 -8.00 29.95 -10.17
N GLY A 62 -8.10 28.76 -10.77
CA GLY A 62 -7.42 28.41 -12.02
C GLY A 62 -5.94 28.03 -11.85
N THR A 63 -5.44 27.82 -10.62
CA THR A 63 -4.06 27.37 -10.40
C THR A 63 -3.96 25.86 -10.67
N GLU A 64 -3.04 25.49 -11.56
CA GLU A 64 -2.78 24.09 -11.94
C GLU A 64 -1.58 23.50 -11.19
N ASN A 65 -1.54 22.14 -11.12
CA ASN A 65 -0.43 21.36 -10.56
C ASN A 65 -0.08 21.71 -9.11
N ILE A 66 -1.08 21.94 -8.28
CA ILE A 66 -0.91 22.18 -6.84
C ILE A 66 -0.61 20.84 -6.19
N SER A 67 0.54 20.70 -5.51
CA SER A 67 0.90 19.48 -4.80
C SER A 67 -0.05 19.18 -3.64
N VAL A 68 -0.38 17.91 -3.44
CA VAL A 68 -1.12 17.45 -2.26
C VAL A 68 -0.44 17.91 -0.97
N ASN A 69 -1.22 18.29 0.04
CA ASN A 69 -0.81 18.94 1.30
C ASN A 69 -0.29 20.38 1.18
N THR A 70 -0.44 21.05 0.03
CA THR A 70 -0.19 22.50 -0.07
C THR A 70 -1.28 23.25 0.70
N GLU A 71 -0.90 24.29 1.45
CA GLU A 71 -1.83 25.20 2.12
C GLU A 71 -2.55 26.07 1.07
N ILE A 72 -3.87 25.90 0.97
CA ILE A 72 -4.68 26.58 -0.06
C ILE A 72 -5.55 27.69 0.52
N ALA A 73 -5.94 27.59 1.80
CA ALA A 73 -6.67 28.66 2.51
C ALA A 73 -6.44 28.59 4.02
N LEU A 74 -6.84 29.64 4.73
CA LEU A 74 -6.86 29.72 6.20
C LEU A 74 -8.29 29.88 6.66
N LEU A 75 -8.69 29.06 7.65
CA LEU A 75 -9.98 29.12 8.34
C LEU A 75 -9.77 29.56 9.78
N LYS A 76 -10.51 30.58 10.21
CA LYS A 76 -10.61 30.99 11.62
C LYS A 76 -11.78 30.24 12.25
N VAL A 77 -11.47 29.32 13.16
CA VAL A 77 -12.49 28.51 13.89
C VAL A 77 -13.04 29.37 15.03
N ASP A 78 -14.36 29.46 15.15
CA ASP A 78 -15.02 30.19 16.23
C ASP A 78 -14.85 29.42 17.55
N GLY A 79 -14.05 29.97 18.47
CA GLY A 79 -13.80 29.40 19.80
C GLY A 79 -12.34 29.34 20.22
N GLU A 80 -11.38 29.60 19.36
CA GLU A 80 -10.00 29.84 19.75
C GLU A 80 -9.71 31.34 19.89
N GLU A 81 -10.01 31.92 21.05
CA GLU A 81 -9.19 33.00 21.55
C GLU A 81 -7.82 32.40 21.82
N ILE A 82 -6.83 32.87 21.09
CA ILE A 82 -5.43 32.57 21.41
C ILE A 82 -5.17 33.28 22.75
N GLU A 83 -5.38 32.57 23.85
CA GLU A 83 -4.72 32.94 25.10
C GLU A 83 -3.23 32.85 24.81
N GLU A 84 -2.57 33.99 24.74
CA GLU A 84 -1.14 34.10 24.96
C GLU A 84 -0.85 33.41 26.29
N ILE A 85 -0.34 32.20 26.26
CA ILE A 85 0.16 31.49 27.41
C ILE A 85 1.36 32.29 27.89
N PRO A 86 1.29 32.95 29.09
CA PRO A 86 2.47 33.63 29.62
C PRO A 86 3.53 32.55 29.85
N GLU A 87 4.70 32.75 29.27
CA GLU A 87 5.90 31.97 29.52
C GLU A 87 6.16 31.92 31.02
N LYS A 88 5.80 30.81 31.68
CA LYS A 88 6.37 30.48 32.97
C LYS A 88 7.80 29.99 32.75
N PRO A 89 8.79 30.53 33.44
CA PRO A 89 10.17 30.08 33.30
C PRO A 89 10.29 28.63 33.75
N ILE A 90 10.67 27.78 32.81
CA ILE A 90 11.09 26.41 33.08
C ILE A 90 12.45 26.51 33.78
N GLU A 91 12.54 26.07 35.03
CA GLU A 91 13.80 25.93 35.75
C GLU A 91 14.79 25.09 34.92
N LYS A 92 15.95 25.68 34.65
CA LYS A 92 17.02 25.12 33.88
C LYS A 92 17.63 23.93 34.63
N SER A 93 17.45 22.73 34.11
CA SER A 93 18.37 21.65 34.38
C SER A 93 19.73 21.94 33.70
N PRO A 94 20.86 21.49 34.25
CA PRO A 94 22.17 22.02 33.90
C PRO A 94 22.53 21.74 32.46
N GLN A 95 22.92 22.80 31.75
CA GLN A 95 23.48 22.75 30.41
C GLN A 95 24.81 21.98 30.40
N VAL A 96 24.84 20.88 29.70
CA VAL A 96 26.09 20.36 29.18
C VAL A 96 26.40 21.16 27.90
N SER A 97 27.38 22.00 27.96
CA SER A 97 27.91 22.76 26.84
C SER A 97 28.57 21.80 25.87
N SER A 98 27.97 21.56 24.71
CA SER A 98 28.67 21.02 23.56
C SER A 98 28.71 22.08 22.46
N ASN A 99 29.83 22.78 22.35
CA ASN A 99 30.25 23.42 21.12
C ASN A 99 30.54 22.30 20.12
N GLY A 100 29.60 22.03 19.22
CA GLY A 100 29.77 21.12 18.12
C GLY A 100 29.05 21.69 16.90
N SER A 101 29.80 22.16 15.93
CA SER A 101 29.34 22.46 14.58
C SER A 101 28.46 21.29 14.08
N GLU A 102 27.28 21.60 13.56
CA GLU A 102 26.42 20.62 12.87
C GLU A 102 27.25 19.94 11.77
N PRO A 103 27.33 18.59 11.78
CA PRO A 103 27.93 17.90 10.63
C PRO A 103 26.93 18.00 9.45
N PRO A 104 27.43 18.14 8.22
CA PRO A 104 26.58 18.13 7.05
C PRO A 104 25.80 16.80 7.03
N THR A 105 24.50 16.86 7.14
CA THR A 105 23.59 15.71 6.97
C THR A 105 23.63 15.28 5.50
N THR A 106 24.65 14.54 5.12
CA THR A 106 24.58 13.73 3.93
C THR A 106 23.71 12.54 4.28
N GLU A 107 22.44 12.57 3.92
CA GLU A 107 21.57 11.39 3.98
C GLU A 107 22.18 10.31 3.08
N VAL A 108 22.91 9.39 3.67
CA VAL A 108 23.34 8.17 3.00
C VAL A 108 22.12 7.26 2.92
N LYS A 109 21.31 7.43 1.87
CA LYS A 109 20.26 6.46 1.53
C LYS A 109 20.96 5.17 1.08
N ILE A 110 20.94 4.16 1.93
CA ILE A 110 21.38 2.81 1.53
C ILE A 110 20.34 2.30 0.53
N SER A 111 20.77 2.13 -0.72
CA SER A 111 19.89 1.59 -1.76
C SER A 111 19.59 0.12 -1.49
N MET A 112 18.32 -0.26 -1.50
CA MET A 112 17.89 -1.67 -1.44
C MET A 112 18.59 -2.51 -2.51
N ASN A 113 18.79 -1.97 -3.70
CA ASN A 113 19.49 -2.63 -4.79
C ASN A 113 20.94 -2.99 -4.44
N SER A 114 21.68 -2.12 -3.71
CA SER A 114 23.05 -2.41 -3.31
C SER A 114 23.12 -3.58 -2.31
N LEU A 115 22.17 -3.67 -1.41
CA LEU A 115 22.08 -4.76 -0.44
C LEU A 115 21.65 -6.08 -1.08
N LEU A 116 20.66 -6.05 -1.97
CA LEU A 116 20.22 -7.23 -2.71
C LEU A 116 21.33 -7.79 -3.60
N ASN A 117 22.18 -6.95 -4.20
CA ASN A 117 23.32 -7.41 -4.98
C ASN A 117 24.39 -8.10 -4.11
N GLN A 118 24.67 -7.60 -2.90
CA GLN A 118 25.59 -8.25 -1.96
C GLN A 118 25.09 -9.64 -1.52
N THR A 119 23.77 -9.80 -1.30
CA THR A 119 23.20 -11.09 -0.95
C THR A 119 23.23 -12.10 -2.10
N LYS A 120 23.14 -11.65 -3.36
CA LYS A 120 23.27 -12.51 -4.55
C LYS A 120 24.65 -13.12 -4.70
N GLU A 121 25.69 -12.34 -4.50
CA GLU A 121 27.09 -12.82 -4.58
C GLU A 121 27.33 -13.95 -3.56
N ASN A 122 26.64 -13.91 -2.42
CA ASN A 122 26.78 -14.90 -1.34
C ASN A 122 25.86 -16.15 -1.51
N SER A 123 24.79 -16.07 -2.31
CA SER A 123 23.77 -17.13 -2.42
C SER A 123 23.95 -18.08 -3.60
N GLY A 124 24.88 -17.82 -4.52
CA GLY A 124 25.06 -18.61 -5.74
C GLY A 124 23.85 -18.55 -6.70
N GLU A 125 23.07 -17.47 -6.62
CA GLU A 125 21.93 -17.26 -7.50
C GLU A 125 22.36 -17.11 -8.97
N LYS A 126 21.46 -17.55 -9.88
CA LYS A 126 21.65 -17.37 -11.33
C LYS A 126 21.85 -15.87 -11.64
N ASN A 127 22.73 -15.57 -12.58
CA ASN A 127 22.84 -14.23 -13.16
C ASN A 127 21.61 -13.99 -14.06
N TRP A 128 20.62 -13.28 -13.48
CA TRP A 128 19.43 -12.86 -14.20
C TRP A 128 19.66 -11.52 -14.92
N SER A 129 19.03 -11.31 -16.06
CA SER A 129 18.82 -9.97 -16.60
C SER A 129 17.85 -9.23 -15.68
N GLU A 130 18.18 -8.03 -15.24
CA GLU A 130 17.39 -7.29 -14.26
C GLU A 130 17.03 -5.91 -14.77
N LYS A 131 15.80 -5.51 -14.43
CA LYS A 131 15.27 -4.19 -14.71
C LYS A 131 14.81 -3.53 -13.42
N GLU A 132 15.08 -2.26 -13.26
CA GLU A 132 14.54 -1.47 -12.15
C GLU A 132 13.09 -1.12 -12.44
N ILE A 133 12.16 -1.68 -11.65
CA ILE A 133 10.72 -1.45 -11.74
C ILE A 133 10.13 -1.21 -10.36
N SER A 134 8.96 -0.56 -10.33
CA SER A 134 8.20 -0.36 -9.11
C SER A 134 7.57 -1.66 -8.60
N MET A 135 7.24 -1.70 -7.30
CA MET A 135 6.53 -2.86 -6.73
C MET A 135 5.19 -3.10 -7.41
N ARG A 136 4.47 -2.03 -7.79
CA ARG A 136 3.21 -2.13 -8.55
C ARG A 136 3.41 -2.81 -9.90
N GLU A 137 4.42 -2.39 -10.68
CA GLU A 137 4.75 -3.01 -11.95
C GLU A 137 5.18 -4.48 -11.77
N ALA A 138 5.92 -4.78 -10.70
CA ALA A 138 6.36 -6.14 -10.39
C ALA A 138 5.17 -7.08 -10.10
N LEU A 139 4.18 -6.61 -9.34
CA LEU A 139 2.93 -7.33 -9.07
C LEU A 139 2.11 -7.55 -10.36
N ASN A 140 1.96 -6.50 -11.17
CA ASN A 140 1.28 -6.60 -12.47
C ASN A 140 1.93 -7.64 -13.36
N GLN A 141 3.27 -7.60 -13.51
CA GLN A 141 4.02 -8.58 -14.30
C GLN A 141 3.86 -10.00 -13.75
N ALA A 142 3.88 -10.19 -12.43
CA ALA A 142 3.68 -11.49 -11.81
C ALA A 142 2.32 -12.10 -12.18
N ILE A 143 1.25 -11.31 -12.09
CA ILE A 143 -0.11 -11.74 -12.46
C ILE A 143 -0.16 -12.06 -13.96
N GLU A 144 0.34 -11.16 -14.80
CA GLU A 144 0.34 -11.34 -16.25
C GLU A 144 1.09 -12.60 -16.69
N GLU A 145 2.28 -12.84 -16.13
CA GLU A 145 3.10 -14.01 -16.44
C GLU A 145 2.40 -15.32 -16.04
N GLU A 146 1.80 -15.38 -14.84
CA GLU A 146 1.09 -16.58 -14.38
C GLU A 146 -0.22 -16.80 -15.14
N MET A 147 -0.95 -15.75 -15.50
CA MET A 147 -2.13 -15.85 -16.35
C MET A 147 -1.82 -16.31 -17.79
N LYS A 148 -0.64 -15.97 -18.32
CA LYS A 148 -0.16 -16.47 -19.62
C LYS A 148 0.24 -17.94 -19.55
N LEU A 149 0.85 -18.34 -18.44
CA LEU A 149 1.37 -19.70 -18.24
C LEU A 149 0.24 -20.70 -17.98
N ASP A 150 -0.76 -20.30 -17.20
CA ASP A 150 -1.84 -21.18 -16.74
C ASP A 150 -3.22 -20.54 -17.04
N LYS A 151 -4.01 -21.24 -17.84
CA LYS A 151 -5.36 -20.81 -18.25
C LYS A 151 -6.37 -20.82 -17.09
N ASP A 152 -6.09 -21.56 -16.02
CA ASP A 152 -6.97 -21.71 -14.86
C ASP A 152 -6.76 -20.58 -13.83
N VAL A 153 -5.70 -19.75 -13.99
CA VAL A 153 -5.47 -18.53 -13.22
C VAL A 153 -6.38 -17.42 -13.72
N PHE A 154 -7.15 -16.80 -12.84
CA PHE A 154 -7.99 -15.64 -13.16
C PHE A 154 -8.01 -14.63 -12.01
N LEU A 155 -8.34 -13.39 -12.32
CA LEU A 155 -8.39 -12.29 -11.37
C LEU A 155 -9.83 -11.83 -11.20
N LEU A 156 -10.25 -11.58 -9.95
CA LEU A 156 -11.54 -10.99 -9.63
C LEU A 156 -11.42 -10.06 -8.42
N GLY A 157 -12.31 -9.09 -8.37
CA GLY A 157 -12.38 -8.11 -7.29
C GLY A 157 -13.15 -6.88 -7.71
N GLU A 158 -13.21 -5.88 -6.85
CA GLU A 158 -13.86 -4.62 -7.12
C GLU A 158 -12.96 -3.73 -7.97
N GLU A 159 -13.48 -3.22 -9.09
CA GLU A 159 -12.78 -2.27 -9.98
C GLU A 159 -11.45 -2.79 -10.57
N VAL A 160 -11.23 -4.12 -10.57
CA VAL A 160 -9.97 -4.72 -11.04
C VAL A 160 -9.85 -4.81 -12.55
N ALA A 161 -10.98 -4.75 -13.29
CA ALA A 161 -11.06 -4.89 -14.73
C ALA A 161 -11.15 -3.52 -15.43
N GLU A 162 -12.34 -2.92 -15.48
CA GLU A 162 -12.59 -1.69 -16.25
C GLU A 162 -11.80 -0.48 -15.72
N TYR A 163 -11.63 -0.39 -14.41
CA TYR A 163 -10.89 0.68 -13.75
C TYR A 163 -9.39 0.41 -13.57
N ASP A 164 -8.89 -0.77 -13.98
CA ASP A 164 -7.48 -1.19 -13.80
C ASP A 164 -7.01 -1.29 -12.32
N GLY A 165 -7.94 -1.47 -11.39
CA GLY A 165 -7.69 -1.48 -9.95
C GLY A 165 -7.51 -0.09 -9.32
N ALA A 166 -7.90 0.07 -8.07
CA ALA A 166 -7.78 1.34 -7.34
C ALA A 166 -6.34 1.85 -7.26
N TYR A 167 -5.37 0.93 -7.18
CA TYR A 167 -3.94 1.24 -7.12
C TYR A 167 -3.20 0.92 -8.42
N LYS A 168 -3.92 0.62 -9.51
CA LYS A 168 -3.38 0.31 -10.85
C LYS A 168 -2.43 -0.89 -10.89
N VAL A 169 -2.60 -1.84 -9.99
CA VAL A 169 -1.85 -3.11 -10.01
C VAL A 169 -2.30 -3.98 -11.18
N THR A 170 -3.58 -3.91 -11.55
CA THR A 170 -4.19 -4.76 -12.59
C THR A 170 -4.25 -4.08 -13.96
N GLN A 171 -3.58 -2.95 -14.12
CA GLN A 171 -3.60 -2.13 -15.32
C GLN A 171 -3.29 -2.92 -16.59
N GLY A 172 -4.20 -2.82 -17.58
CA GLY A 172 -4.08 -3.44 -18.90
C GLY A 172 -4.30 -4.96 -18.93
N LEU A 173 -4.64 -5.61 -17.81
CA LEU A 173 -4.89 -7.05 -17.78
C LEU A 173 -6.22 -7.41 -18.45
N LEU A 174 -7.26 -6.58 -18.33
CA LEU A 174 -8.53 -6.80 -19.01
C LEU A 174 -8.35 -6.87 -20.54
N ASP A 175 -7.59 -5.93 -21.11
CA ASP A 175 -7.32 -5.90 -22.55
C ASP A 175 -6.58 -7.15 -23.04
N LYS A 176 -5.67 -7.69 -22.21
CA LYS A 176 -4.85 -8.85 -22.55
C LYS A 176 -5.57 -10.19 -22.42
N PHE A 177 -6.43 -10.32 -21.40
CA PHE A 177 -7.02 -11.62 -21.02
C PHE A 177 -8.54 -11.68 -21.17
N GLY A 178 -9.20 -10.54 -21.34
CA GLY A 178 -10.64 -10.42 -21.52
C GLY A 178 -11.45 -10.63 -20.22
N SER A 179 -12.73 -10.28 -20.29
CA SER A 179 -13.66 -10.26 -19.17
C SER A 179 -14.01 -11.64 -18.56
N LYS A 180 -13.57 -12.73 -19.18
CA LYS A 180 -13.70 -14.09 -18.58
C LYS A 180 -12.57 -14.43 -17.64
N ARG A 181 -11.48 -13.68 -17.68
CA ARG A 181 -10.28 -13.93 -16.88
C ARG A 181 -9.93 -12.76 -15.95
N VAL A 182 -10.47 -11.58 -16.18
CA VAL A 182 -10.35 -10.39 -15.34
C VAL A 182 -11.76 -9.86 -15.12
N LEU A 183 -12.28 -10.01 -13.89
CA LEU A 183 -13.70 -9.82 -13.59
C LEU A 183 -13.88 -8.76 -12.52
N ASP A 184 -14.66 -7.72 -12.83
CA ASP A 184 -15.21 -6.83 -11.82
C ASP A 184 -16.35 -7.53 -11.08
N THR A 185 -16.38 -7.34 -9.77
CA THR A 185 -17.44 -7.84 -8.90
C THR A 185 -18.26 -6.70 -8.33
N PRO A 186 -19.55 -6.94 -7.98
CA PRO A 186 -20.27 -6.02 -7.12
C PRO A 186 -19.54 -5.86 -5.77
N ILE A 187 -19.79 -4.74 -5.06
CA ILE A 187 -19.29 -4.52 -3.70
C ILE A 187 -19.99 -5.51 -2.76
N SER A 188 -19.38 -6.68 -2.59
CA SER A 188 -19.91 -7.78 -1.76
C SER A 188 -18.78 -8.74 -1.40
N GLU A 189 -17.87 -8.33 -0.52
CA GLU A 189 -16.63 -9.06 -0.23
C GLU A 189 -16.88 -10.48 0.26
N HIS A 190 -17.91 -10.69 1.08
CA HIS A 190 -18.32 -12.04 1.49
C HIS A 190 -18.74 -12.90 0.29
N GLY A 191 -19.51 -12.32 -0.65
CA GLY A 191 -20.04 -13.01 -1.81
C GLY A 191 -18.97 -13.39 -2.82
N PHE A 192 -18.18 -12.41 -3.29
CA PHE A 192 -17.16 -12.71 -4.30
C PHE A 192 -16.00 -13.54 -3.76
N THR A 193 -15.65 -13.41 -2.47
CA THR A 193 -14.66 -14.27 -1.82
C THR A 193 -15.15 -15.72 -1.76
N GLY A 194 -16.42 -15.95 -1.38
CA GLY A 194 -17.01 -17.28 -1.40
C GLY A 194 -17.05 -17.90 -2.79
N LEU A 195 -17.39 -17.10 -3.82
CA LEU A 195 -17.34 -17.52 -5.22
C LEU A 195 -15.91 -17.93 -5.62
N ALA A 196 -14.91 -17.12 -5.29
CA ALA A 196 -13.51 -17.41 -5.58
C ALA A 196 -13.04 -18.71 -4.93
N ILE A 197 -13.40 -18.94 -3.66
CA ILE A 197 -13.06 -20.17 -2.93
C ILE A 197 -13.74 -21.38 -3.58
N GLY A 198 -15.01 -21.28 -3.94
CA GLY A 198 -15.71 -22.34 -4.67
C GLY A 198 -15.07 -22.65 -6.02
N ALA A 199 -14.63 -21.64 -6.75
CA ALA A 199 -13.91 -21.81 -8.00
C ALA A 199 -12.54 -22.51 -7.79
N ALA A 200 -11.83 -22.16 -6.70
CA ALA A 200 -10.58 -22.84 -6.32
C ALA A 200 -10.81 -24.31 -5.99
N MET A 201 -11.84 -24.65 -5.24
CA MET A 201 -12.24 -26.02 -4.94
C MET A 201 -12.60 -26.81 -6.21
N ALA A 202 -13.10 -26.12 -7.25
CA ALA A 202 -13.41 -26.70 -8.55
C ALA A 202 -12.18 -26.81 -9.49
N GLY A 203 -10.98 -26.46 -9.04
CA GLY A 203 -9.73 -26.62 -9.76
C GLY A 203 -9.22 -25.39 -10.50
N LEU A 204 -9.88 -24.24 -10.37
CA LEU A 204 -9.38 -22.97 -10.87
C LEU A 204 -8.38 -22.34 -9.88
N LYS A 205 -7.67 -21.30 -10.28
CA LYS A 205 -6.68 -20.58 -9.46
C LYS A 205 -6.99 -19.09 -9.39
N PRO A 206 -7.95 -18.69 -8.55
CA PRO A 206 -8.33 -17.29 -8.44
C PRO A 206 -7.28 -16.45 -7.69
N ILE A 207 -7.07 -15.24 -8.22
CA ILE A 207 -6.46 -14.12 -7.51
C ILE A 207 -7.61 -13.22 -7.10
N CYS A 208 -7.94 -13.21 -5.82
CA CYS A 208 -9.03 -12.44 -5.24
C CYS A 208 -8.48 -11.14 -4.65
N GLU A 209 -8.75 -10.02 -5.31
CA GLU A 209 -8.30 -8.70 -4.86
C GLU A 209 -9.35 -8.05 -3.95
N PHE A 210 -8.91 -7.60 -2.78
CA PHE A 210 -9.62 -6.62 -1.99
C PHE A 210 -9.11 -5.23 -2.34
N MET A 211 -10.00 -4.28 -2.62
CA MET A 211 -9.64 -2.89 -2.94
C MET A 211 -8.72 -2.29 -1.86
N THR A 212 -9.01 -2.58 -0.60
CA THR A 212 -8.07 -2.50 0.51
C THR A 212 -8.29 -3.70 1.41
N PHE A 213 -7.22 -4.24 2.00
CA PHE A 213 -7.33 -5.43 2.86
C PHE A 213 -8.16 -5.19 4.13
N ASN A 214 -8.46 -3.92 4.46
CA ASN A 214 -9.41 -3.56 5.51
C ASN A 214 -10.80 -4.15 5.25
N PHE A 215 -11.22 -4.30 4.00
CA PHE A 215 -12.52 -4.86 3.63
C PHE A 215 -12.55 -6.39 3.69
N SER A 216 -11.41 -7.06 3.83
CA SER A 216 -11.37 -8.50 4.08
C SER A 216 -12.11 -8.92 5.36
N MET A 217 -12.34 -7.97 6.28
CA MET A 217 -13.18 -8.20 7.47
C MET A 217 -14.62 -8.57 7.11
N GLN A 218 -15.16 -8.09 5.99
CA GLN A 218 -16.48 -8.48 5.49
C GLN A 218 -16.50 -9.93 5.02
N ALA A 219 -15.36 -10.48 4.61
CA ALA A 219 -15.19 -11.83 4.10
C ALA A 219 -14.45 -12.77 5.07
N ILE A 220 -14.26 -12.37 6.32
CA ILE A 220 -13.39 -13.10 7.26
C ILE A 220 -13.81 -14.55 7.46
N ASP A 221 -15.11 -14.85 7.50
CA ASP A 221 -15.62 -16.21 7.60
C ASP A 221 -15.22 -17.06 6.40
N GLN A 222 -15.32 -16.52 5.20
CA GLN A 222 -14.90 -17.21 3.98
C GLN A 222 -13.42 -17.54 3.98
N ILE A 223 -12.57 -16.60 4.40
CA ILE A 223 -11.12 -16.80 4.44
C ILE A 223 -10.75 -17.80 5.55
N VAL A 224 -11.29 -17.61 6.76
CA VAL A 224 -10.88 -18.37 7.97
C VAL A 224 -11.53 -19.75 8.05
N ASN A 225 -12.80 -19.88 7.69
CA ASN A 225 -13.52 -21.14 7.78
C ASN A 225 -13.55 -21.88 6.44
N SER A 226 -13.96 -21.21 5.35
CA SER A 226 -14.09 -21.91 4.07
C SER A 226 -12.72 -22.18 3.41
N ALA A 227 -11.81 -21.20 3.30
CA ALA A 227 -10.53 -21.42 2.65
C ALA A 227 -9.55 -22.18 3.55
N ALA A 228 -9.26 -21.66 4.75
CA ALA A 228 -8.17 -22.17 5.58
C ALA A 228 -8.39 -23.59 6.08
N LYS A 229 -9.64 -24.03 6.29
CA LYS A 229 -9.95 -25.30 6.96
C LYS A 229 -10.41 -26.42 6.05
N SER A 230 -10.75 -26.12 4.79
CA SER A 230 -11.31 -27.13 3.88
C SER A 230 -10.39 -28.33 3.65
N LEU A 231 -9.10 -28.11 3.47
CA LEU A 231 -8.13 -29.20 3.29
C LEU A 231 -8.09 -30.14 4.50
N TYR A 232 -8.06 -29.57 5.72
CA TYR A 232 -8.07 -30.35 6.95
C TYR A 232 -9.40 -31.08 7.15
N MET A 233 -10.53 -30.37 6.98
CA MET A 233 -11.87 -30.92 7.19
C MET A 233 -12.25 -32.01 6.19
N SER A 234 -11.69 -31.95 4.97
CA SER A 234 -11.88 -32.99 3.95
C SER A 234 -10.90 -34.17 4.07
N GLY A 235 -10.05 -34.18 5.10
CA GLY A 235 -9.03 -35.24 5.23
C GLY A 235 -7.92 -35.17 4.18
N GLY A 236 -7.68 -33.99 3.57
CA GLY A 236 -6.67 -33.78 2.54
C GLY A 236 -7.19 -33.87 1.10
N GLU A 237 -8.50 -34.04 0.90
CA GLU A 237 -9.11 -34.25 -0.43
C GLU A 237 -9.34 -32.93 -1.20
N ILE A 238 -9.65 -31.82 -0.49
CA ILE A 238 -10.05 -30.55 -1.13
C ILE A 238 -8.98 -29.48 -0.89
N ASN A 239 -8.21 -29.17 -1.93
CA ASN A 239 -7.30 -28.03 -1.95
C ASN A 239 -8.06 -26.75 -2.28
N VAL A 240 -7.51 -25.61 -1.82
CA VAL A 240 -8.03 -24.27 -2.12
C VAL A 240 -6.88 -23.39 -2.63
N PRO A 241 -6.45 -23.57 -3.89
CA PRO A 241 -5.36 -22.78 -4.50
C PRO A 241 -5.83 -21.37 -4.83
N ILE A 242 -5.86 -20.49 -3.85
CA ILE A 242 -6.32 -19.11 -3.95
C ILE A 242 -5.30 -18.13 -3.37
N VAL A 243 -5.17 -16.97 -4.01
CA VAL A 243 -4.43 -15.83 -3.45
C VAL A 243 -5.42 -14.72 -3.13
N PHE A 244 -5.50 -14.36 -1.86
CA PHE A 244 -6.16 -13.14 -1.40
C PHE A 244 -5.11 -12.03 -1.34
N ARG A 245 -5.26 -10.96 -2.10
CA ARG A 245 -4.30 -9.87 -2.14
C ARG A 245 -4.95 -8.49 -2.00
N GLY A 246 -4.17 -7.52 -1.65
CA GLY A 246 -4.57 -6.11 -1.59
C GLY A 246 -3.68 -5.26 -0.70
N PRO A 247 -3.84 -3.93 -0.77
CA PRO A 247 -3.10 -2.99 0.05
C PRO A 247 -3.46 -3.13 1.54
N ASN A 248 -2.44 -3.10 2.38
CA ASN A 248 -2.51 -3.32 3.83
C ASN A 248 -1.64 -2.30 4.55
N GLY A 249 -2.06 -1.89 5.74
CA GLY A 249 -1.32 -0.92 6.56
C GLY A 249 -1.79 0.51 6.38
N ALA A 250 -1.14 1.43 7.09
CA ALA A 250 -1.49 2.84 7.13
C ALA A 250 -0.68 3.62 6.10
N ALA A 251 -1.34 4.29 5.15
CA ALA A 251 -0.71 5.07 4.11
C ALA A 251 -1.51 6.31 3.66
N ALA A 252 -2.72 6.14 3.13
CA ALA A 252 -3.48 7.18 2.47
C ALA A 252 -4.19 8.18 3.42
N ARG A 253 -4.02 8.02 4.74
CA ARG A 253 -4.65 8.88 5.77
C ARG A 253 -6.19 8.95 5.68
N VAL A 254 -6.82 7.85 5.30
CA VAL A 254 -8.27 7.71 5.09
C VAL A 254 -9.01 7.21 6.33
N GLY A 255 -8.49 7.51 7.51
CA GLY A 255 -9.10 7.19 8.79
C GLY A 255 -8.79 5.78 9.32
N ALA A 256 -9.31 5.47 10.51
CA ALA A 256 -8.96 4.28 11.26
C ALA A 256 -9.40 2.98 10.58
N GLN A 257 -10.59 2.97 9.97
CA GLN A 257 -11.13 1.77 9.31
C GLN A 257 -10.36 1.36 8.04
N HIS A 258 -9.55 2.25 7.46
CA HIS A 258 -8.81 2.01 6.22
C HIS A 258 -7.29 2.01 6.43
N SER A 259 -6.82 1.93 7.69
CA SER A 259 -5.39 2.06 8.01
C SER A 259 -4.89 0.94 8.93
N GLN A 260 -5.52 -0.24 8.85
CA GLN A 260 -5.22 -1.38 9.70
C GLN A 260 -4.19 -2.31 9.05
N CYS A 261 -3.49 -3.09 9.88
CA CYS A 261 -2.55 -4.11 9.43
C CYS A 261 -3.04 -5.49 9.86
N PHE A 262 -3.31 -6.36 8.88
CA PHE A 262 -3.90 -7.67 9.10
C PHE A 262 -2.89 -8.82 9.15
N ILE A 263 -1.59 -8.54 9.11
CA ILE A 263 -0.55 -9.57 9.10
C ILE A 263 -0.70 -10.50 10.31
N SER A 264 -0.80 -9.95 11.52
CA SER A 264 -0.94 -10.76 12.76
C SER A 264 -2.28 -11.48 12.84
N TRP A 265 -3.36 -10.89 12.28
CA TRP A 265 -4.69 -11.51 12.29
C TRP A 265 -4.68 -12.81 11.50
N PHE A 266 -4.22 -12.76 10.25
CA PHE A 266 -4.24 -13.93 9.38
C PHE A 266 -3.10 -14.93 9.67
N SER A 267 -1.95 -14.46 10.18
CA SER A 267 -0.85 -15.34 10.60
C SER A 267 -1.20 -16.22 11.80
N HIS A 268 -2.23 -15.83 12.57
CA HIS A 268 -2.75 -16.62 13.68
C HIS A 268 -3.58 -17.83 13.23
N ILE A 269 -4.05 -17.85 11.98
CA ILE A 269 -5.01 -18.84 11.48
C ILE A 269 -4.29 -20.04 10.87
N PRO A 270 -4.40 -21.26 11.47
CA PRO A 270 -3.89 -22.47 10.85
C PRO A 270 -4.55 -22.74 9.49
N GLY A 271 -3.75 -23.10 8.49
CA GLY A 271 -4.21 -23.37 7.13
C GLY A 271 -4.01 -22.20 6.16
N LEU A 272 -3.66 -21.01 6.65
CA LEU A 272 -3.28 -19.87 5.81
C LEU A 272 -1.76 -19.71 5.72
N ILE A 273 -1.29 -19.34 4.54
CA ILE A 273 0.05 -18.84 4.33
C ILE A 273 -0.06 -17.32 4.24
N VAL A 274 0.73 -16.57 5.04
CA VAL A 274 0.70 -15.10 5.03
C VAL A 274 2.02 -14.55 4.55
N ILE A 275 1.98 -13.70 3.53
CA ILE A 275 3.13 -13.11 2.87
C ILE A 275 2.99 -11.59 2.88
N ALA A 276 4.10 -10.88 3.19
CA ALA A 276 4.15 -9.42 3.21
C ALA A 276 5.48 -8.95 2.61
N PRO A 277 5.55 -8.77 1.27
CA PRO A 277 6.78 -8.39 0.57
C PRO A 277 7.27 -7.01 0.98
N SER A 278 8.59 -6.79 0.90
CA SER A 278 9.24 -5.55 1.30
C SER A 278 9.78 -4.72 0.13
N ASN A 279 9.82 -5.28 -1.07
CA ASN A 279 10.36 -4.66 -2.27
C ASN A 279 9.77 -5.30 -3.53
N ALA A 280 10.06 -4.72 -4.72
CA ALA A 280 9.51 -5.19 -5.98
C ALA A 280 9.98 -6.59 -6.39
N ARG A 281 11.24 -6.96 -6.09
CA ARG A 281 11.79 -8.30 -6.37
C ARG A 281 11.04 -9.36 -5.58
N ASP A 282 10.88 -9.15 -4.27
CA ASP A 282 10.12 -10.06 -3.40
C ASP A 282 8.66 -10.15 -3.84
N ALA A 283 8.05 -9.02 -4.18
CA ALA A 283 6.67 -8.97 -4.64
C ALA A 283 6.44 -9.86 -5.88
N LYS A 284 7.28 -9.72 -6.92
CA LYS A 284 7.17 -10.56 -8.14
C LYS A 284 7.36 -12.04 -7.83
N GLY A 285 8.48 -12.39 -7.22
CA GLY A 285 8.84 -13.80 -7.00
C GLY A 285 7.92 -14.53 -6.03
N LEU A 286 7.52 -13.87 -4.93
CA LEU A 286 6.61 -14.45 -3.94
C LEU A 286 5.17 -14.52 -4.44
N LEU A 287 4.67 -13.54 -5.21
CA LEU A 287 3.31 -13.61 -5.75
C LEU A 287 3.17 -14.76 -6.75
N LYS A 288 4.13 -14.95 -7.64
CA LYS A 288 4.16 -16.10 -8.56
C LYS A 288 4.19 -17.43 -7.79
N SER A 289 5.02 -17.55 -6.75
CA SER A 289 5.05 -18.73 -5.89
C SER A 289 3.72 -18.94 -5.16
N SER A 290 3.03 -17.86 -4.79
CA SER A 290 1.71 -17.91 -4.15
C SER A 290 0.62 -18.42 -5.09
N ILE A 291 0.60 -17.96 -6.34
CA ILE A 291 -0.38 -18.39 -7.36
C ILE A 291 -0.22 -19.87 -7.68
N ARG A 292 1.02 -20.38 -7.61
CA ARG A 292 1.33 -21.81 -7.84
C ARG A 292 1.12 -22.70 -6.61
N ASN A 293 0.84 -22.11 -5.44
CA ASN A 293 0.66 -22.87 -4.20
C ASN A 293 -0.72 -23.54 -4.16
N PRO A 294 -0.82 -24.83 -3.75
CA PRO A 294 -2.11 -25.50 -3.63
C PRO A 294 -2.95 -25.06 -2.41
N ASN A 295 -2.39 -24.27 -1.52
CA ASN A 295 -3.03 -23.80 -0.30
C ASN A 295 -3.40 -22.31 -0.40
N PRO A 296 -4.36 -21.83 0.41
CA PRO A 296 -4.74 -20.45 0.42
C PRO A 296 -3.62 -19.54 0.94
N VAL A 297 -3.32 -18.49 0.19
CA VAL A 297 -2.30 -17.50 0.52
C VAL A 297 -2.96 -16.13 0.72
N VAL A 298 -2.62 -15.48 1.82
CA VAL A 298 -2.94 -14.07 2.11
C VAL A 298 -1.70 -13.25 1.80
N PHE A 299 -1.77 -12.43 0.75
CA PHE A 299 -0.65 -11.66 0.22
C PHE A 299 -0.87 -10.17 0.49
N LEU A 300 -0.23 -9.65 1.53
CA LEU A 300 -0.46 -8.31 2.07
C LEU A 300 0.57 -7.31 1.54
N GLU A 301 0.13 -6.44 0.67
CA GLU A 301 0.94 -5.41 0.05
C GLU A 301 0.89 -4.13 0.89
N HIS A 302 1.99 -3.39 0.94
CA HIS A 302 1.97 -2.10 1.64
C HIS A 302 1.87 -0.96 0.63
N GLU A 303 0.87 -0.13 0.80
CA GLU A 303 0.52 0.96 -0.11
C GLU A 303 1.70 1.90 -0.40
N LEU A 304 2.46 2.29 0.64
CA LEU A 304 3.65 3.15 0.48
C LEU A 304 4.78 2.51 -0.32
N LEU A 305 4.78 1.18 -0.47
CA LEU A 305 5.81 0.47 -1.23
C LEU A 305 5.49 0.34 -2.72
N TYR A 306 4.27 0.65 -3.17
CA TYR A 306 3.88 0.49 -4.57
C TYR A 306 4.74 1.29 -5.55
N LYS A 307 5.24 2.45 -5.13
CA LYS A 307 6.11 3.32 -5.95
C LYS A 307 7.60 3.02 -5.78
N GLU A 308 7.97 2.26 -4.75
CA GLU A 308 9.37 1.92 -4.48
C GLU A 308 9.91 1.00 -5.58
N LYS A 309 11.10 1.33 -6.08
CA LYS A 309 11.74 0.63 -7.19
C LYS A 309 12.91 -0.22 -6.71
N THR A 310 13.04 -1.41 -7.26
CA THR A 310 14.20 -2.28 -7.08
C THR A 310 14.50 -3.01 -8.38
N ASN A 311 15.71 -3.59 -8.49
CA ASN A 311 16.05 -4.47 -9.59
C ASN A 311 15.28 -5.79 -9.47
N VAL A 312 14.59 -6.16 -10.54
CA VAL A 312 13.74 -7.36 -10.62
C VAL A 312 14.14 -8.17 -11.84
N PRO A 313 14.32 -9.49 -11.70
CA PRO A 313 14.57 -10.38 -12.84
C PRO A 313 13.47 -10.30 -13.88
N GLU A 314 13.90 -10.26 -15.16
CA GLU A 314 12.98 -10.20 -16.31
C GLU A 314 12.49 -11.59 -16.75
N GLU A 315 13.17 -12.64 -16.28
CA GLU A 315 12.88 -14.01 -16.67
C GLU A 315 11.58 -14.55 -16.07
N ASN A 316 10.79 -15.22 -16.88
CA ASN A 316 9.48 -15.77 -16.50
C ASN A 316 9.56 -16.95 -15.51
N ASP A 317 10.72 -17.56 -15.31
CA ASP A 317 10.93 -18.63 -14.35
C ASP A 317 11.47 -18.14 -13.00
N PHE A 318 11.60 -16.83 -12.81
CA PHE A 318 11.99 -16.25 -11.53
C PHE A 318 10.91 -16.48 -10.46
N LEU A 319 11.27 -17.19 -9.39
CA LEU A 319 10.43 -17.51 -8.24
C LEU A 319 11.23 -17.30 -6.95
N ILE A 320 10.54 -16.91 -5.89
CA ILE A 320 11.09 -16.89 -4.54
C ILE A 320 10.38 -17.96 -3.69
N PRO A 321 11.10 -18.87 -3.05
CA PRO A 321 10.49 -19.93 -2.25
C PRO A 321 9.82 -19.35 -0.99
N ILE A 322 8.57 -19.76 -0.75
CA ILE A 322 7.83 -19.39 0.45
C ILE A 322 8.45 -20.08 1.68
N GLY A 323 8.47 -19.38 2.82
CA GLY A 323 8.94 -19.92 4.10
C GLY A 323 10.44 -19.74 4.35
N LYS A 324 11.14 -19.00 3.49
CA LYS A 324 12.55 -18.65 3.69
C LYS A 324 12.71 -17.16 3.92
N GLY A 325 13.45 -16.80 4.98
CA GLY A 325 13.90 -15.43 5.20
C GLY A 325 15.07 -15.08 4.30
N ASN A 326 15.25 -13.79 4.04
CA ASN A 326 16.41 -13.26 3.34
C ASN A 326 17.31 -12.50 4.33
N LEU A 327 18.61 -12.84 4.35
CA LEU A 327 19.62 -12.14 5.14
C LEU A 327 20.11 -10.93 4.33
N ILE A 328 19.60 -9.74 4.66
CA ILE A 328 19.93 -8.51 3.94
C ILE A 328 21.30 -7.96 4.36
N LYS A 329 21.67 -8.13 5.63
CA LYS A 329 22.93 -7.67 6.18
C LYS A 329 23.43 -8.59 7.28
N GLU A 330 24.70 -8.96 7.21
CA GLU A 330 25.37 -9.71 8.27
C GLU A 330 25.77 -8.80 9.43
N GLY A 331 25.74 -9.33 10.65
CA GLY A 331 26.11 -8.66 11.89
C GLY A 331 26.48 -9.66 12.97
N LYS A 332 26.88 -9.17 14.15
CA LYS A 332 27.33 -10.02 15.28
C LYS A 332 26.65 -9.68 16.61
N ASP A 333 26.18 -8.45 16.79
CA ASP A 333 25.74 -7.95 18.09
C ASP A 333 24.24 -8.07 18.30
N VAL A 334 23.44 -7.91 17.24
CA VAL A 334 21.97 -7.94 17.29
C VAL A 334 21.40 -8.49 16.00
N THR A 335 20.28 -9.22 16.11
CA THR A 335 19.46 -9.63 14.96
C THR A 335 18.19 -8.80 14.91
N ILE A 336 17.98 -8.10 13.79
CA ILE A 336 16.75 -7.34 13.54
C ILE A 336 15.96 -8.04 12.44
N ILE A 337 14.70 -8.39 12.74
CA ILE A 337 13.80 -9.06 11.80
C ILE A 337 12.72 -8.08 11.39
N GLY A 338 12.47 -7.98 10.08
CA GLY A 338 11.45 -7.12 9.51
C GLY A 338 10.70 -7.78 8.37
N PHE A 339 9.54 -7.24 8.04
CA PHE A 339 8.72 -7.59 6.87
C PHE A 339 8.03 -6.35 6.34
N SER A 340 7.62 -6.38 5.08
CA SER A 340 6.89 -5.27 4.45
C SER A 340 7.59 -3.91 4.68
N MET A 341 6.86 -2.88 5.00
CA MET A 341 7.38 -1.52 5.26
C MET A 341 8.39 -1.44 6.41
N SER A 342 8.35 -2.37 7.38
CA SER A 342 9.31 -2.36 8.49
C SER A 342 10.75 -2.58 8.02
N VAL A 343 10.96 -3.33 6.92
CA VAL A 343 12.28 -3.53 6.33
C VAL A 343 12.88 -2.19 5.86
N GLN A 344 12.09 -1.36 5.17
CA GLN A 344 12.55 -0.03 4.73
C GLN A 344 12.91 0.87 5.91
N ARG A 345 12.12 0.81 6.99
CA ARG A 345 12.39 1.58 8.22
C ARG A 345 13.68 1.12 8.89
N ILE A 346 13.92 -0.20 8.95
CA ILE A 346 15.17 -0.78 9.49
C ILE A 346 16.35 -0.31 8.65
N LEU A 347 16.27 -0.43 7.32
CA LEU A 347 17.35 0.00 6.43
C LEU A 347 17.69 1.49 6.57
N ASN A 348 16.68 2.33 6.70
CA ASN A 348 16.88 3.76 6.92
C ASN A 348 17.50 4.08 8.29
N ALA A 349 17.30 3.22 9.31
CA ALA A 349 17.89 3.38 10.64
C ALA A 349 19.30 2.84 10.76
N LEU A 350 19.74 1.92 9.91
CA LEU A 350 21.08 1.28 9.97
C LEU A 350 22.23 2.27 10.09
N PRO A 351 22.32 3.37 9.31
CA PRO A 351 23.43 4.31 9.43
C PRO A 351 23.58 4.96 10.81
N SER A 352 22.49 4.99 11.58
CA SER A 352 22.47 5.54 12.96
C SER A 352 22.82 4.49 14.02
N ILE A 353 22.56 3.21 13.72
CA ILE A 353 22.79 2.09 14.65
C ILE A 353 24.26 1.64 14.58
N GLU A 354 24.92 1.81 13.44
CA GLU A 354 26.30 1.38 13.18
C GLU A 354 27.37 2.38 13.67
N LYS A 355 26.97 3.49 14.27
CA LYS A 355 27.85 4.49 14.89
C LYS A 355 28.12 4.15 16.34
#